data_6f29bcac7f45764a711649409d1c0935
#
_entry.id   6f29bcac7f45764a711649409d1c0935
#
_cell.length_a   1.000
_cell.length_b   1.000
_cell.length_c   1.000
_cell.angle_alpha   90.00
_cell.angle_beta   90.00
_cell.angle_gamma   90.00
#
_symmetry.space_group_name_H-M   'P 1'
#
loop_
_entity.id
_entity.type
_entity.pdbx_description
1 polymer ?
#
loop_
_entity_poly.entity_id
_entity_poly.type
_entity_poly.pdbx_seq_one_letter_code
_entity_poly.pdbx_strand_id
1 'polypeptide(L)'
;VSRGGAAPLTPGRWLGVPMLQVVVASLIFAIPLRFFGIGLPEPVFAMPAVFAWAVIRPSMLAPLAVMILGVFLDFLWNTPTAFWAVCLLLPYGVVLAGRAMLAGQSQLMMWVWYGASTALTLGAAYLFTMLDARNAPDAISVGFQFLATVVLYPFADRLIDRFEDADVRFR
;
A
#
# COMPACT_ATOMS: atom_id res chain seq x y z
N VAL A 1 -29.15 -29.71 7.65
CA VAL A 1 -29.00 -28.24 7.67
C VAL A 1 -27.98 -27.89 6.61
N SER A 2 -28.44 -27.44 5.43
CA SER A 2 -27.60 -27.06 4.29
C SER A 2 -26.80 -25.81 4.70
N ARG A 3 -25.50 -26.00 4.86
CA ARG A 3 -24.56 -24.88 4.99
C ARG A 3 -24.54 -24.15 3.67
N GLY A 4 -25.18 -23.00 3.64
CA GLY A 4 -25.11 -22.10 2.49
C GLY A 4 -23.66 -21.81 2.16
N GLY A 5 -23.18 -22.33 1.04
CA GLY A 5 -21.84 -22.09 0.53
C GLY A 5 -21.65 -20.58 0.33
N ALA A 6 -20.73 -19.98 1.05
CA ALA A 6 -20.36 -18.59 0.83
C ALA A 6 -19.82 -18.48 -0.60
N ALA A 7 -20.39 -17.57 -1.38
CA ALA A 7 -19.99 -17.34 -2.76
C ALA A 7 -18.50 -16.95 -2.82
N PRO A 8 -17.72 -17.48 -3.77
CA PRO A 8 -16.31 -17.12 -3.92
C PRO A 8 -16.18 -15.61 -4.11
N LEU A 9 -15.24 -14.99 -3.39
CA LEU A 9 -14.96 -13.57 -3.51
C LEU A 9 -14.57 -13.25 -4.96
N THR A 10 -15.41 -12.48 -5.64
CA THR A 10 -15.10 -12.02 -6.99
C THR A 10 -13.89 -11.09 -6.96
N PRO A 11 -12.98 -11.16 -7.95
CA PRO A 11 -11.81 -10.28 -8.04
C PRO A 11 -12.14 -8.79 -7.88
N GLY A 12 -13.30 -8.37 -8.37
CA GLY A 12 -13.79 -7.00 -8.22
C GLY A 12 -14.02 -6.54 -6.78
N ARG A 13 -14.30 -7.45 -5.86
CA ARG A 13 -14.53 -7.07 -4.46
C ARG A 13 -13.25 -6.92 -3.66
N TRP A 14 -12.29 -7.82 -3.82
CA TRP A 14 -11.07 -7.77 -3.00
C TRP A 14 -9.95 -6.90 -3.60
N LEU A 15 -9.95 -6.66 -4.92
CA LEU A 15 -9.05 -5.72 -5.59
C LEU A 15 -9.72 -4.38 -5.90
N GLY A 16 -10.89 -4.40 -6.52
CA GLY A 16 -11.54 -3.20 -7.04
C GLY A 16 -12.00 -2.23 -5.95
N VAL A 17 -12.56 -2.73 -4.85
CA VAL A 17 -13.01 -1.85 -3.75
C VAL A 17 -11.83 -1.16 -3.06
N PRO A 18 -10.75 -1.84 -2.63
CA PRO A 18 -9.58 -1.16 -2.08
C PRO A 18 -8.91 -0.22 -3.08
N MET A 19 -8.80 -0.58 -4.36
CA MET A 19 -8.28 0.32 -5.39
C MET A 19 -9.08 1.62 -5.47
N LEU A 20 -10.41 1.52 -5.52
CA LEU A 20 -11.27 2.69 -5.56
C LEU A 20 -11.11 3.56 -4.30
N GLN A 21 -11.01 2.94 -3.13
CA GLN A 21 -10.76 3.65 -1.87
C GLN A 21 -9.43 4.40 -1.90
N VAL A 22 -8.36 3.78 -2.38
CA VAL A 22 -7.04 4.41 -2.55
C VAL A 22 -7.12 5.59 -3.51
N VAL A 23 -7.75 5.42 -4.68
CA VAL A 23 -7.90 6.49 -5.67
C VAL A 23 -8.68 7.66 -5.09
N VAL A 24 -9.82 7.41 -4.46
CA VAL A 24 -10.65 8.47 -3.86
C VAL A 24 -9.89 9.18 -2.72
N ALA A 25 -9.24 8.43 -1.83
CA ALA A 25 -8.45 9.03 -0.75
C ALA A 25 -7.31 9.90 -1.30
N SER A 26 -6.55 9.39 -2.29
CA SER A 26 -5.46 10.15 -2.90
C SER A 26 -5.97 11.43 -3.59
N LEU A 27 -7.10 11.37 -4.29
CA LEU A 27 -7.69 12.55 -4.93
C LEU A 27 -8.18 13.59 -3.92
N ILE A 28 -8.78 13.17 -2.80
CA ILE A 28 -9.24 14.08 -1.75
C ILE A 28 -8.04 14.80 -1.11
N PHE A 29 -6.96 14.08 -0.84
CA PHE A 29 -5.77 14.64 -0.20
C PHE A 29 -4.82 15.36 -1.18
N ALA A 30 -4.97 15.15 -2.49
CA ALA A 30 -4.27 15.92 -3.52
C ALA A 30 -4.70 17.39 -3.55
N ILE A 31 -5.86 17.73 -2.96
CA ILE A 31 -6.24 19.12 -2.70
C ILE A 31 -5.32 19.63 -1.58
N PRO A 32 -4.45 20.64 -1.83
CA PRO A 32 -3.48 21.08 -0.84
C PRO A 32 -4.19 21.68 0.39
N LEU A 33 -4.44 20.83 1.37
CA LEU A 33 -4.95 21.27 2.67
C LEU A 33 -3.80 21.91 3.44
N ARG A 34 -3.66 23.22 3.33
CA ARG A 34 -2.74 23.98 4.15
C ARG A 34 -3.33 24.18 5.54
N PHE A 35 -3.02 23.27 6.45
CA PHE A 35 -3.30 23.48 7.85
C PHE A 35 -2.19 24.35 8.47
N PHE A 36 -2.55 25.53 8.95
CA PHE A 36 -1.63 26.48 9.63
C PHE A 36 -0.38 26.87 8.82
N GLY A 37 -0.45 26.90 7.49
CA GLY A 37 0.69 27.29 6.64
C GLY A 37 1.74 26.19 6.44
N ILE A 38 1.58 25.04 7.06
CA ILE A 38 2.45 23.87 6.88
C ILE A 38 1.79 22.96 5.83
N GLY A 39 2.47 22.72 4.72
CA GLY A 39 2.10 21.68 3.77
C GLY A 39 2.30 20.32 4.43
N LEU A 40 1.22 19.67 4.84
CA LEU A 40 1.29 18.30 5.35
C LEU A 40 1.71 17.39 4.18
N PRO A 41 2.76 16.59 4.33
CA PRO A 41 3.15 15.63 3.30
C PRO A 41 2.04 14.60 3.13
N GLU A 42 1.66 14.36 1.88
CA GLU A 42 0.60 13.41 1.54
C GLU A 42 1.07 11.99 1.87
N PRO A 43 0.30 11.22 2.66
CA PRO A 43 0.62 9.82 2.92
C PRO A 43 0.43 8.99 1.65
N VAL A 44 1.19 7.91 1.52
CA VAL A 44 1.04 6.97 0.40
C VAL A 44 -0.15 6.05 0.68
N PHE A 45 -1.35 6.47 0.28
CA PHE A 45 -2.60 5.72 0.52
C PHE A 45 -2.63 4.34 -0.15
N ALA A 46 -1.77 4.08 -1.13
CA ALA A 46 -1.65 2.78 -1.77
C ALA A 46 -1.00 1.72 -0.85
N MET A 47 -0.16 2.13 0.11
CA MET A 47 0.61 1.20 0.95
C MET A 47 -0.23 0.20 1.74
N PRO A 48 -1.33 0.57 2.42
CA PRO A 48 -2.18 -0.38 3.10
C PRO A 48 -2.70 -1.50 2.19
N ALA A 49 -3.16 -1.14 0.98
CA ALA A 49 -3.67 -2.11 0.01
C ALA A 49 -2.56 -3.01 -0.53
N VAL A 50 -1.40 -2.45 -0.88
CA VAL A 50 -0.22 -3.17 -1.37
C VAL A 50 0.26 -4.20 -0.35
N PHE A 51 0.38 -3.81 0.92
CA PHE A 51 0.78 -4.69 2.00
C PHE A 51 -0.25 -5.80 2.23
N ALA A 52 -1.53 -5.45 2.35
CA ALA A 52 -2.61 -6.40 2.58
C ALA A 52 -2.68 -7.46 1.44
N TRP A 53 -2.59 -7.04 0.18
CA TRP A 53 -2.61 -7.98 -0.95
C TRP A 53 -1.41 -8.92 -0.99
N ALA A 54 -0.24 -8.47 -0.54
CA ALA A 54 0.94 -9.32 -0.45
C ALA A 54 0.81 -10.39 0.64
N VAL A 55 0.14 -10.06 1.76
CA VAL A 55 -0.07 -10.97 2.90
C VAL A 55 -1.19 -11.96 2.63
N ILE A 56 -2.36 -11.49 2.16
CA ILE A 56 -3.59 -12.29 2.11
C ILE A 56 -3.50 -13.43 1.09
N ARG A 57 -3.19 -13.13 -0.17
CA ARG A 57 -3.22 -14.14 -1.23
C ARG A 57 -2.28 -13.81 -2.39
N PRO A 58 -1.40 -14.75 -2.78
CA PRO A 58 -0.65 -14.63 -4.02
C PRO A 58 -1.62 -14.76 -5.20
N SER A 59 -1.86 -13.69 -5.91
CA SER A 59 -2.67 -13.65 -7.12
C SER A 59 -1.90 -12.95 -8.22
N MET A 60 -1.99 -13.44 -9.44
CA MET A 60 -1.40 -12.76 -10.60
C MET A 60 -2.03 -11.39 -10.87
N LEU A 61 -3.23 -11.15 -10.36
CA LEU A 61 -3.92 -9.88 -10.51
C LEU A 61 -3.45 -8.81 -9.51
N ALA A 62 -2.93 -9.20 -8.35
CA ALA A 62 -2.48 -8.24 -7.34
C ALA A 62 -1.29 -7.38 -7.81
N PRO A 63 -0.20 -7.93 -8.37
CA PRO A 63 0.88 -7.09 -8.89
C PRO A 63 0.43 -6.18 -10.04
N LEU A 64 -0.52 -6.61 -10.87
CA LEU A 64 -1.12 -5.77 -11.89
C LEU A 64 -1.89 -4.59 -11.27
N ALA A 65 -2.67 -4.85 -10.24
CA ALA A 65 -3.38 -3.81 -9.49
C ALA A 65 -2.41 -2.82 -8.83
N VAL A 66 -1.32 -3.32 -8.22
CA VAL A 66 -0.25 -2.49 -7.65
C VAL A 66 0.39 -1.61 -8.73
N MET A 67 0.67 -2.18 -9.90
CA MET A 67 1.24 -1.43 -11.03
C MET A 67 0.28 -0.32 -11.50
N ILE A 68 -1.01 -0.62 -11.65
CA ILE A 68 -2.03 0.37 -12.04
C ILE A 68 -2.12 1.50 -11.00
N LEU A 69 -2.10 1.17 -9.70
CA LEU A 69 -2.09 2.18 -8.63
C LEU A 69 -0.82 3.03 -8.67
N GLY A 70 0.34 2.42 -8.94
CA GLY A 70 1.60 3.15 -9.07
C GLY A 70 1.58 4.14 -10.23
N VAL A 71 1.14 3.69 -11.41
CA VAL A 71 0.96 4.57 -12.58
C VAL A 71 -0.04 5.68 -12.31
N PHE A 72 -1.13 5.40 -11.59
CA PHE A 72 -2.07 6.43 -11.15
C PHE A 72 -1.40 7.49 -10.25
N LEU A 73 -0.55 7.08 -9.31
CA LEU A 73 0.21 8.00 -8.46
C LEU A 73 1.22 8.82 -9.28
N ASP A 74 1.84 8.22 -10.32
CA ASP A 74 2.73 8.94 -11.23
C ASP A 74 2.00 10.11 -11.91
N PHE A 75 0.79 9.89 -12.40
CA PHE A 75 -0.05 10.95 -12.96
C PHE A 75 -0.46 11.99 -11.91
N LEU A 76 -0.81 11.55 -10.71
CA LEU A 76 -1.29 12.43 -9.65
C LEU A 76 -0.18 13.37 -9.13
N TRP A 77 1.03 12.84 -8.96
CA TRP A 77 2.18 13.59 -8.43
C TRP A 77 3.14 14.11 -9.50
N ASN A 78 2.76 13.96 -10.77
CA ASN A 78 3.56 14.39 -11.92
C ASN A 78 5.01 13.88 -11.86
N THR A 79 5.16 12.59 -11.52
CA THR A 79 6.45 11.89 -11.48
C THR A 79 6.72 11.14 -12.80
N PRO A 80 7.96 10.72 -13.07
CA PRO A 80 8.28 9.91 -14.25
C PRO A 80 7.40 8.65 -14.31
N THR A 81 6.98 8.28 -15.51
CA THR A 81 6.12 7.11 -15.73
C THR A 81 6.75 5.84 -15.17
N ALA A 82 5.98 5.04 -14.43
CA ALA A 82 6.37 3.82 -13.75
C ALA A 82 7.26 4.01 -12.51
N PHE A 83 7.52 5.23 -12.08
CA PHE A 83 8.29 5.52 -10.86
C PHE A 83 7.62 4.92 -9.61
N TRP A 84 6.39 5.30 -9.32
CA TRP A 84 5.64 4.75 -8.18
C TRP A 84 5.24 3.30 -8.39
N ALA A 85 5.04 2.86 -9.63
CA ALA A 85 4.79 1.45 -9.90
C ALA A 85 5.95 0.56 -9.43
N VAL A 86 7.19 0.94 -9.71
CA VAL A 86 8.39 0.22 -9.24
C VAL A 86 8.52 0.34 -7.71
N CYS A 87 8.36 1.56 -7.16
CA CYS A 87 8.46 1.79 -5.72
C CYS A 87 7.45 0.98 -4.89
N LEU A 88 6.25 0.70 -5.43
CA LEU A 88 5.22 -0.11 -4.77
C LEU A 88 5.38 -1.61 -5.03
N LEU A 89 5.83 -2.02 -6.23
CA LEU A 89 6.06 -3.43 -6.54
C LEU A 89 7.21 -4.03 -5.74
N LEU A 90 8.22 -3.22 -5.39
CA LEU A 90 9.37 -3.66 -4.62
C LEU A 90 8.97 -4.17 -3.23
N PRO A 91 8.29 -3.40 -2.35
CA PRO A 91 7.81 -3.91 -1.06
C PRO A 91 6.76 -5.01 -1.22
N TYR A 92 5.88 -4.93 -2.23
CA TYR A 92 4.96 -6.01 -2.54
C TYR A 92 5.69 -7.35 -2.72
N GLY A 93 6.74 -7.37 -3.54
CA GLY A 93 7.54 -8.56 -3.80
C GLY A 93 8.27 -9.08 -2.54
N VAL A 94 8.85 -8.18 -1.75
CA VAL A 94 9.54 -8.53 -0.49
C VAL A 94 8.58 -9.14 0.52
N VAL A 95 7.42 -8.52 0.74
CA VAL A 95 6.39 -9.02 1.66
C VAL A 95 5.83 -10.35 1.17
N LEU A 96 5.57 -10.48 -0.13
CA LEU A 96 5.10 -11.72 -0.74
C LEU A 96 6.10 -12.86 -0.55
N ALA A 97 7.40 -12.62 -0.73
CA ALA A 97 8.46 -13.61 -0.50
C ALA A 97 8.58 -13.98 0.98
N GLY A 98 8.40 -13.01 1.89
CA GLY A 98 8.47 -13.21 3.33
C GLY A 98 7.15 -13.67 3.99
N ARG A 99 6.06 -13.84 3.24
CA ARG A 99 4.73 -14.09 3.81
C ARG A 99 4.66 -15.32 4.72
N ALA A 100 5.45 -16.35 4.46
CA ALA A 100 5.51 -17.55 5.32
C ALA A 100 5.99 -17.22 6.74
N MET A 101 6.84 -16.19 6.88
CA MET A 101 7.31 -15.70 8.17
C MET A 101 6.27 -14.82 8.88
N LEU A 102 5.33 -14.24 8.12
CA LEU A 102 4.28 -13.37 8.63
C LEU A 102 3.09 -14.16 9.18
N ALA A 103 2.91 -15.40 8.72
CA ALA A 103 1.82 -16.26 9.17
C ALA A 103 1.94 -16.55 10.67
N GLY A 104 0.89 -16.22 11.44
CA GLY A 104 0.83 -16.43 12.89
C GLY A 104 1.61 -15.41 13.72
N GLN A 105 2.11 -14.32 13.13
CA GLN A 105 2.77 -13.25 13.86
C GLN A 105 1.76 -12.40 14.64
N SER A 106 2.26 -11.78 15.73
CA SER A 106 1.47 -10.82 16.50
C SER A 106 1.18 -9.57 15.69
N GLN A 107 0.09 -8.87 16.01
CA GLN A 107 -0.28 -7.60 15.38
C GLN A 107 0.84 -6.56 15.44
N LEU A 108 1.60 -6.51 16.53
CA LEU A 108 2.75 -5.62 16.66
C LEU A 108 3.82 -5.95 15.59
N MET A 109 4.10 -7.23 15.37
CA MET A 109 5.08 -7.66 14.37
C MET A 109 4.60 -7.33 12.94
N MET A 110 3.31 -7.48 12.66
CA MET A 110 2.72 -7.07 11.39
C MET A 110 2.87 -5.56 11.17
N TRP A 111 2.73 -4.76 12.23
CA TRP A 111 2.95 -3.31 12.17
C TRP A 111 4.42 -2.96 11.85
N VAL A 112 5.36 -3.67 12.45
CA VAL A 112 6.80 -3.52 12.16
C VAL A 112 7.10 -3.86 10.69
N TRP A 113 6.54 -4.94 10.18
CA TRP A 113 6.69 -5.33 8.77
C TRP A 113 6.08 -4.30 7.82
N TYR A 114 4.93 -3.76 8.16
CA TYR A 114 4.30 -2.68 7.40
C TYR A 114 5.18 -1.41 7.40
N GLY A 115 5.71 -1.03 8.55
CA GLY A 115 6.65 0.08 8.68
C GLY A 115 7.93 -0.14 7.84
N ALA A 116 8.52 -1.34 7.90
CA ALA A 116 9.69 -1.69 7.10
C ALA A 116 9.38 -1.64 5.59
N SER A 117 8.20 -2.12 5.17
CA SER A 117 7.73 -2.05 3.79
C SER A 117 7.56 -0.59 3.33
N THR A 118 6.99 0.26 4.19
CA THR A 118 6.85 1.70 3.93
C THR A 118 8.21 2.38 3.81
N ALA A 119 9.15 2.05 4.70
CA ALA A 119 10.53 2.56 4.64
C ALA A 119 11.23 2.14 3.34
N LEU A 120 11.01 0.90 2.90
CA LEU A 120 11.56 0.41 1.63
C LEU A 120 10.99 1.18 0.42
N THR A 121 9.67 1.43 0.41
CA THR A 121 9.01 2.21 -0.64
C THR A 121 9.57 3.63 -0.73
N LEU A 122 9.55 4.35 0.40
CA LEU A 122 10.02 5.74 0.44
C LEU A 122 11.53 5.86 0.26
N GLY A 123 12.30 4.88 0.76
CA GLY A 123 13.73 4.78 0.52
C GLY A 123 14.06 4.58 -0.96
N ALA A 124 13.33 3.72 -1.66
CA ALA A 124 13.46 3.53 -3.10
C ALA A 124 13.09 4.82 -3.86
N ALA A 125 11.96 5.46 -3.50
CA ALA A 125 11.55 6.71 -4.10
C ALA A 125 12.58 7.83 -3.88
N TYR A 126 13.13 7.93 -2.67
CA TYR A 126 14.20 8.87 -2.34
C TYR A 126 15.45 8.65 -3.21
N LEU A 127 15.92 7.40 -3.29
CA LEU A 127 17.08 7.04 -4.09
C LEU A 127 16.88 7.33 -5.58
N PHE A 128 15.74 6.95 -6.15
CA PHE A 128 15.44 7.22 -7.56
C PHE A 128 15.34 8.71 -7.84
N THR A 129 14.74 9.49 -6.93
CA THR A 129 14.69 10.95 -7.08
C THR A 129 16.10 11.57 -7.02
N MET A 130 16.97 11.09 -6.13
CA MET A 130 18.38 11.55 -6.08
C MET A 130 19.15 11.26 -7.39
N LEU A 131 18.89 10.10 -7.99
CA LEU A 131 19.56 9.69 -9.23
C LEU A 131 19.08 10.50 -10.44
N ASP A 132 17.79 10.81 -10.48
CA ASP A 132 17.17 11.54 -11.60
C ASP A 132 17.41 13.05 -11.50
N ALA A 133 17.06 13.65 -10.39
CA ALA A 133 17.13 15.11 -10.22
C ALA A 133 18.53 15.63 -9.83
N ARG A 134 19.49 14.78 -9.53
CA ARG A 134 20.82 15.13 -8.96
C ARG A 134 20.73 16.05 -7.74
N ASN A 135 19.58 16.08 -7.09
CA ASN A 135 19.31 16.88 -5.91
C ASN A 135 18.62 16.00 -4.87
N ALA A 136 19.03 16.13 -3.61
CA ALA A 136 18.44 15.35 -2.53
C ALA A 136 17.06 15.95 -2.15
N PRO A 137 15.99 15.15 -2.13
CA PRO A 137 14.72 15.59 -1.54
C PRO A 137 14.91 15.97 -0.07
N ASP A 138 14.05 16.83 0.45
CA ASP A 138 14.08 17.18 1.86
C ASP A 138 13.77 15.94 2.73
N ALA A 139 14.78 15.47 3.47
CA ALA A 139 14.68 14.28 4.32
C ALA A 139 13.62 14.43 5.43
N ILE A 140 13.35 15.66 5.87
CA ILE A 140 12.34 15.93 6.91
C ILE A 140 10.94 15.67 6.33
N SER A 141 10.67 16.15 5.14
CA SER A 141 9.40 15.89 4.43
C SER A 141 9.15 14.41 4.20
N VAL A 142 10.19 13.67 3.77
CA VAL A 142 10.10 12.20 3.61
C VAL A 142 9.85 11.51 4.95
N GLY A 143 10.47 11.96 6.03
CA GLY A 143 10.23 11.46 7.38
C GLY A 143 8.78 11.67 7.84
N PHE A 144 8.20 12.83 7.60
CA PHE A 144 6.79 13.09 7.90
C PHE A 144 5.86 12.24 7.02
N GLN A 145 6.17 12.07 5.73
CA GLN A 145 5.42 11.19 4.84
C GLN A 145 5.46 9.73 5.31
N PHE A 146 6.62 9.28 5.79
CA PHE A 146 6.77 7.95 6.39
C PHE A 146 5.84 7.80 7.61
N LEU A 147 5.90 8.72 8.57
CA LEU A 147 5.06 8.67 9.77
C LEU A 147 3.57 8.70 9.41
N ALA A 148 3.17 9.59 8.52
CA ALA A 148 1.79 9.69 8.05
C ALA A 148 1.32 8.38 7.38
N THR A 149 2.19 7.72 6.61
CA THR A 149 1.86 6.45 5.94
C THR A 149 1.79 5.30 6.94
N VAL A 150 2.70 5.25 7.93
CA VAL A 150 2.70 4.20 8.98
C VAL A 150 1.44 4.26 9.85
N VAL A 151 0.90 5.45 10.09
CA VAL A 151 -0.38 5.63 10.81
C VAL A 151 -1.57 5.01 10.05
N LEU A 152 -1.45 4.76 8.74
CA LEU A 152 -2.49 4.09 7.95
C LEU A 152 -2.54 2.56 8.15
N TYR A 153 -1.64 1.95 8.94
CA TYR A 153 -1.64 0.51 9.20
C TYR A 153 -3.01 -0.07 9.61
N PRO A 154 -3.84 0.58 10.45
CA PRO A 154 -5.16 0.05 10.80
C PRO A 154 -6.08 -0.22 9.60
N PHE A 155 -5.86 0.47 8.48
CA PHE A 155 -6.59 0.16 7.23
C PHE A 155 -6.08 -1.12 6.58
N ALA A 156 -4.76 -1.36 6.61
CA ALA A 156 -4.19 -2.63 6.12
C ALA A 156 -4.69 -3.81 6.98
N ASP A 157 -4.68 -3.65 8.29
CA ASP A 157 -5.17 -4.63 9.27
C ASP A 157 -6.64 -5.01 9.01
N ARG A 158 -7.51 -4.02 8.87
CA ARG A 158 -8.93 -4.26 8.53
C ARG A 158 -9.13 -4.92 7.17
N LEU A 159 -8.25 -4.65 6.19
CA LEU A 159 -8.31 -5.33 4.91
C LEU A 159 -7.89 -6.80 5.05
N ILE A 160 -6.84 -7.06 5.84
CA ILE A 160 -6.36 -8.41 6.11
C ILE A 160 -7.46 -9.21 6.82
N ASP A 161 -7.98 -8.71 7.95
CA ASP A 161 -9.03 -9.38 8.72
C ASP A 161 -10.27 -9.70 7.88
N ARG A 162 -10.71 -8.72 7.08
CA ARG A 162 -11.92 -8.88 6.26
C ARG A 162 -11.80 -9.99 5.21
N PHE A 163 -10.59 -10.22 4.70
CA PHE A 163 -10.36 -11.18 3.62
C PHE A 163 -9.78 -12.50 4.14
N GLU A 164 -9.07 -12.51 5.27
CA GLU A 164 -8.60 -13.71 5.94
C GLU A 164 -9.78 -14.55 6.47
N ASP A 165 -10.76 -13.91 7.09
CA ASP A 165 -12.03 -14.55 7.50
C ASP A 165 -12.77 -15.19 6.33
N ALA A 166 -12.67 -14.64 5.15
CA ALA A 166 -13.29 -15.19 3.95
C ALA A 166 -12.55 -16.44 3.44
N ASP A 167 -11.23 -16.51 3.56
CA ASP A 167 -10.41 -17.64 3.10
C ASP A 167 -10.45 -18.83 4.08
N VAL A 168 -10.53 -18.57 5.38
CA VAL A 168 -10.67 -19.63 6.43
C VAL A 168 -12.01 -20.37 6.34
N ARG A 169 -13.05 -19.77 5.79
CA ARG A 169 -14.35 -20.42 5.56
C ARG A 169 -14.37 -21.40 4.40
N PHE A 170 -13.27 -21.51 3.64
CA PHE A 170 -13.14 -22.38 2.46
C PHE A 170 -12.16 -23.55 2.63
N ARG A 171 -11.62 -23.78 3.85
CA ARG A 171 -10.86 -25.00 4.17
C ARG A 171 -11.71 -26.06 4.85
#